data_1e839a6b5ac3a0b1b43bc87f7b420cc0
#
_entry.id   1e839a6b5ac3a0b1b43bc87f7b420cc0
#
_cell.length_a   1.000
_cell.length_b   1.000
_cell.length_c   1.000
_cell.angle_alpha   90.00
_cell.angle_beta   90.00
_cell.angle_gamma   90.00
#
_symmetry.space_group_name_H-M   'P 1'
#
loop_
_entity.id
_entity.type
_entity.pdbx_description
1 polymer ?
#
loop_
_entity_poly.entity_id
_entity_poly.type
_entity_poly.pdbx_seq_one_letter_code
_entity_poly.pdbx_strand_id
1 'polypeptide(L)'
;MGSSIQPRLYILDTDLSNFPHPQGRILSCNTDGSDLYTVFDQMATMPDGITIDHQKGLMYWTNMGPTFKSNDGSIERSRLDGSERTTIVKTGTIGVYTPKQITLARQSQKLYWCDREGMKVMRCNLDGSDFEVLVSTGSPVEDKDDLHRWCVGITVDETSGYFYWSQKGPPKGSQGRIFRARIDNPAQTEVVLSGLPEPIDLEIDEESQMLYWTDRGDPPKGNSLNRAFVGNSTTETPQPEILAKRFHETIGLALDKSVSVAYVTDLSGGVYAVDLKTKTKTVLFPELGDITGIALA
;
A
#
# COMPACT_ATOMS: atom_id res chain seq x y z
N MET A 1 -14.74 -21.64 25.76
CA MET A 1 -13.36 -21.26 25.49
C MET A 1 -13.37 -20.69 24.05
N GLY A 2 -13.39 -19.39 23.90
CA GLY A 2 -13.32 -18.76 22.57
C GLY A 2 -11.93 -19.06 21.99
N SER A 3 -11.86 -19.72 20.85
CA SER A 3 -10.61 -19.79 20.10
C SER A 3 -10.22 -18.37 19.74
N SER A 4 -9.13 -17.86 20.29
CA SER A 4 -8.53 -16.64 19.79
C SER A 4 -8.22 -16.90 18.33
N ILE A 5 -8.89 -16.17 17.43
CA ILE A 5 -8.55 -16.20 16.01
C ILE A 5 -7.11 -15.72 15.94
N GLN A 6 -6.21 -16.59 15.46
CA GLN A 6 -4.81 -16.24 15.27
C GLN A 6 -4.72 -15.20 14.16
N PRO A 7 -3.94 -14.13 14.32
CA PRO A 7 -3.77 -13.13 13.26
C PRO A 7 -3.16 -13.78 12.01
N ARG A 8 -3.63 -13.34 10.84
CA ARG A 8 -3.22 -13.88 9.54
C ARG A 8 -2.75 -12.78 8.62
N LEU A 9 -1.77 -13.10 7.81
CA LEU A 9 -1.33 -12.26 6.70
C LEU A 9 -2.14 -12.60 5.44
N TYR A 10 -2.53 -11.57 4.69
CA TYR A 10 -3.08 -11.66 3.34
C TYR A 10 -2.11 -11.00 2.40
N ILE A 11 -1.72 -11.71 1.36
CA ILE A 11 -0.58 -11.37 0.49
C ILE A 11 -1.06 -11.40 -0.95
N LEU A 12 -0.78 -10.34 -1.70
CA LEU A 12 -1.09 -10.24 -3.11
C LEU A 12 0.10 -10.67 -3.96
N ASP A 13 -0.17 -11.57 -4.89
CA ASP A 13 0.75 -11.92 -5.98
C ASP A 13 0.17 -11.39 -7.29
N THR A 14 0.88 -10.47 -7.90
CA THR A 14 0.43 -9.78 -9.12
C THR A 14 0.70 -10.57 -10.39
N ASP A 15 1.53 -11.62 -10.31
CA ASP A 15 1.96 -12.46 -11.45
C ASP A 15 2.50 -11.63 -12.63
N LEU A 16 3.27 -10.61 -12.31
CA LEU A 16 3.81 -9.64 -13.29
C LEU A 16 4.76 -10.31 -14.29
N SER A 17 5.48 -11.35 -13.88
CA SER A 17 6.39 -12.14 -14.71
C SER A 17 5.70 -12.79 -15.90
N ASN A 18 4.39 -13.02 -15.84
CA ASN A 18 3.58 -13.58 -16.91
C ASN A 18 2.88 -12.51 -17.77
N PHE A 19 3.23 -11.22 -17.59
CA PHE A 19 2.67 -10.15 -18.44
C PHE A 19 2.94 -10.44 -19.94
N PRO A 20 1.96 -10.28 -20.87
CA PRO A 20 0.67 -9.61 -20.70
C PRO A 20 -0.52 -10.52 -20.29
N HIS A 21 -0.29 -11.70 -19.78
CA HIS A 21 -1.33 -12.66 -19.36
C HIS A 21 -1.23 -13.00 -17.87
N PRO A 22 -1.26 -11.99 -16.96
CA PRO A 22 -1.11 -12.24 -15.54
C PRO A 22 -2.32 -13.03 -15.00
N GLN A 23 -2.04 -13.90 -14.05
CA GLN A 23 -3.03 -14.64 -13.27
C GLN A 23 -2.80 -14.36 -11.79
N GLY A 24 -3.10 -13.13 -11.39
CA GLY A 24 -2.94 -12.69 -10.02
C GLY A 24 -3.67 -13.58 -9.03
N ARG A 25 -3.18 -13.62 -7.80
CA ARG A 25 -3.79 -14.40 -6.70
C ARG A 25 -3.68 -13.68 -5.36
N ILE A 26 -4.51 -14.12 -4.42
CA ILE A 26 -4.46 -13.72 -3.01
C ILE A 26 -4.13 -14.95 -2.19
N LEU A 27 -3.08 -14.86 -1.39
CA LEU A 27 -2.60 -15.89 -0.49
C LEU A 27 -2.88 -15.48 0.96
N SER A 28 -2.99 -16.46 1.86
CA SER A 28 -3.05 -16.21 3.31
C SER A 28 -2.20 -17.21 4.06
N CYS A 29 -1.53 -16.73 5.13
CA CYS A 29 -0.76 -17.57 6.05
C CYS A 29 -0.84 -17.03 7.47
N ASN A 30 -0.39 -17.81 8.45
CA ASN A 30 -0.15 -17.31 9.80
C ASN A 30 0.99 -16.29 9.80
N THR A 31 1.09 -15.49 10.86
CA THR A 31 2.12 -14.46 11.02
C THR A 31 3.56 -14.99 11.11
N ASP A 32 3.73 -16.29 11.33
CA ASP A 32 5.02 -17.00 11.29
C ASP A 32 5.32 -17.66 9.94
N GLY A 33 4.45 -17.49 8.94
CA GLY A 33 4.53 -18.09 7.61
C GLY A 33 3.93 -19.50 7.51
N SER A 34 3.51 -20.11 8.61
CA SER A 34 2.86 -21.43 8.57
C SER A 34 1.45 -21.37 7.99
N ASP A 35 0.88 -22.51 7.65
CA ASP A 35 -0.50 -22.65 7.15
C ASP A 35 -0.82 -21.75 5.95
N LEU A 36 0.08 -21.73 4.95
CA LEU A 36 -0.11 -21.01 3.69
C LEU A 36 -1.18 -21.68 2.84
N TYR A 37 -2.15 -20.89 2.36
CA TYR A 37 -3.15 -21.33 1.37
C TYR A 37 -3.53 -20.21 0.41
N THR A 38 -4.14 -20.59 -0.72
CA THR A 38 -4.65 -19.65 -1.73
C THR A 38 -6.11 -19.32 -1.43
N VAL A 39 -6.42 -18.03 -1.27
CA VAL A 39 -7.79 -17.50 -1.11
C VAL A 39 -8.46 -17.34 -2.46
N PHE A 40 -7.75 -16.72 -3.41
CA PHE A 40 -8.13 -16.58 -4.81
C PHE A 40 -6.96 -16.92 -5.72
N ASP A 41 -7.24 -17.48 -6.88
CA ASP A 41 -6.29 -17.69 -7.97
C ASP A 41 -6.90 -17.27 -9.32
N GLN A 42 -6.06 -17.29 -10.36
CA GLN A 42 -6.46 -17.06 -11.75
C GLN A 42 -7.24 -15.75 -11.96
N MET A 43 -6.90 -14.71 -11.20
CA MET A 43 -7.44 -13.39 -11.45
C MET A 43 -6.79 -12.81 -12.72
N ALA A 44 -7.57 -12.54 -13.76
CA ALA A 44 -7.06 -11.93 -15.01
C ALA A 44 -6.75 -10.44 -14.82
N THR A 45 -6.17 -10.08 -13.67
CA THR A 45 -5.80 -8.72 -13.24
C THR A 45 -4.52 -8.79 -12.43
N MET A 46 -3.91 -7.64 -12.22
CA MET A 46 -2.71 -7.48 -11.40
C MET A 46 -3.08 -6.79 -10.07
N PRO A 47 -3.33 -7.55 -9.00
CA PRO A 47 -3.60 -6.95 -7.68
C PRO A 47 -2.35 -6.26 -7.14
N ASP A 48 -2.53 -5.13 -6.40
CA ASP A 48 -1.39 -4.35 -5.90
C ASP A 48 -1.50 -3.97 -4.42
N GLY A 49 -2.52 -3.28 -3.99
CA GLY A 49 -2.73 -2.87 -2.59
C GLY A 49 -3.88 -3.63 -1.94
N ILE A 50 -3.78 -3.90 -0.64
CA ILE A 50 -4.80 -4.60 0.14
C ILE A 50 -4.97 -3.98 1.53
N THR A 51 -6.21 -3.92 2.01
CA THR A 51 -6.54 -3.52 3.38
C THR A 51 -7.65 -4.38 3.97
N ILE A 52 -7.69 -4.49 5.29
CA ILE A 52 -8.62 -5.36 6.03
C ILE A 52 -9.54 -4.55 6.95
N ASP A 53 -10.85 -4.79 6.83
CA ASP A 53 -11.84 -4.40 7.84
C ASP A 53 -12.04 -5.54 8.83
N HIS A 54 -11.32 -5.48 9.96
CA HIS A 54 -11.39 -6.50 11.00
C HIS A 54 -12.78 -6.61 11.63
N GLN A 55 -13.54 -5.50 11.71
CA GLN A 55 -14.86 -5.50 12.34
C GLN A 55 -15.89 -6.24 11.49
N LYS A 56 -15.77 -6.12 10.16
CA LYS A 56 -16.70 -6.74 9.20
C LYS A 56 -16.19 -8.06 8.64
N GLY A 57 -14.92 -8.42 8.89
CA GLY A 57 -14.29 -9.60 8.30
C GLY A 57 -14.19 -9.51 6.78
N LEU A 58 -13.89 -8.31 6.26
CA LEU A 58 -13.79 -8.02 4.83
C LEU A 58 -12.38 -7.61 4.47
N MET A 59 -11.94 -7.99 3.28
CA MET A 59 -10.76 -7.45 2.63
C MET A 59 -11.15 -6.64 1.39
N TYR A 60 -10.36 -5.60 1.11
CA TYR A 60 -10.47 -4.74 -0.06
C TYR A 60 -9.13 -4.69 -0.75
N TRP A 61 -9.11 -4.79 -2.09
CA TRP A 61 -7.88 -4.73 -2.86
C TRP A 61 -8.05 -3.96 -4.16
N THR A 62 -6.96 -3.39 -4.62
CA THR A 62 -6.87 -2.72 -5.92
C THR A 62 -6.40 -3.71 -6.98
N ASN A 63 -6.89 -3.53 -8.20
CA ASN A 63 -6.41 -4.20 -9.40
C ASN A 63 -5.91 -3.16 -10.39
N MET A 64 -4.67 -3.30 -10.84
CA MET A 64 -4.07 -2.41 -11.85
C MET A 64 -4.66 -2.59 -13.25
N GLY A 65 -5.60 -3.53 -13.41
CA GLY A 65 -6.13 -3.93 -14.71
C GLY A 65 -5.16 -4.81 -15.50
N PRO A 66 -5.53 -5.24 -16.71
CA PRO A 66 -4.68 -6.02 -17.60
C PRO A 66 -3.62 -5.18 -18.32
N THR A 67 -3.73 -3.85 -18.28
CA THR A 67 -2.75 -2.92 -18.88
C THR A 67 -2.43 -1.77 -17.93
N PHE A 68 -1.29 -1.11 -18.12
CA PHE A 68 -0.90 0.05 -17.30
C PHE A 68 -1.29 1.40 -17.90
N LYS A 69 -1.94 1.43 -19.06
CA LYS A 69 -2.16 2.67 -19.85
C LYS A 69 -3.63 2.96 -20.11
N SER A 70 -4.51 2.09 -19.67
CA SER A 70 -5.95 2.20 -19.90
C SER A 70 -6.68 2.51 -18.59
N ASN A 71 -7.88 3.04 -18.71
CA ASN A 71 -8.78 3.27 -17.59
C ASN A 71 -9.50 1.95 -17.23
N ASP A 72 -8.70 0.92 -16.90
CA ASP A 72 -9.16 -0.46 -16.69
C ASP A 72 -8.88 -1.01 -15.28
N GLY A 73 -8.38 -0.18 -14.39
CA GLY A 73 -8.26 -0.48 -12.97
C GLY A 73 -9.60 -0.67 -12.28
N SER A 74 -9.59 -1.36 -11.15
CA SER A 74 -10.77 -1.59 -10.33
C SER A 74 -10.42 -1.72 -8.85
N ILE A 75 -11.45 -1.65 -7.98
CA ILE A 75 -11.33 -2.04 -6.57
C ILE A 75 -12.37 -3.10 -6.28
N GLU A 76 -11.95 -4.15 -5.63
CA GLU A 76 -12.79 -5.27 -5.25
C GLU A 76 -12.80 -5.48 -3.74
N ARG A 77 -13.79 -6.21 -3.27
CA ARG A 77 -13.88 -6.70 -1.88
C ARG A 77 -14.36 -8.14 -1.84
N SER A 78 -14.04 -8.83 -0.75
CA SER A 78 -14.65 -10.12 -0.38
C SER A 78 -14.60 -10.32 1.13
N ARG A 79 -15.20 -11.41 1.60
CA ARG A 79 -14.87 -11.94 2.94
C ARG A 79 -13.43 -12.45 2.97
N LEU A 80 -12.89 -12.60 4.18
CA LEU A 80 -11.53 -13.11 4.38
C LEU A 80 -11.35 -14.56 3.91
N ASP A 81 -12.41 -15.35 3.81
CA ASP A 81 -12.41 -16.69 3.25
C ASP A 81 -12.54 -16.73 1.71
N GLY A 82 -12.62 -15.57 1.06
CA GLY A 82 -12.80 -15.42 -0.37
C GLY A 82 -14.26 -15.42 -0.83
N SER A 83 -15.23 -15.69 0.05
CA SER A 83 -16.63 -15.63 -0.34
C SER A 83 -17.14 -14.18 -0.56
N GLU A 84 -18.31 -14.03 -1.18
CA GLU A 84 -18.97 -12.73 -1.44
C GLU A 84 -18.10 -11.71 -2.21
N ARG A 85 -17.22 -12.18 -3.12
CA ARG A 85 -16.40 -11.30 -3.96
C ARG A 85 -17.28 -10.38 -4.83
N THR A 86 -16.97 -9.08 -4.83
CA THR A 86 -17.68 -8.08 -5.62
C THR A 86 -16.78 -6.90 -5.99
N THR A 87 -17.01 -6.31 -7.16
CA THR A 87 -16.32 -5.10 -7.60
C THR A 87 -17.06 -3.89 -7.08
N ILE A 88 -16.40 -3.06 -6.27
CA ILE A 88 -16.97 -1.84 -5.69
C ILE A 88 -16.64 -0.58 -6.49
N VAL A 89 -15.46 -0.53 -7.13
CA VAL A 89 -15.13 0.50 -8.13
C VAL A 89 -14.84 -0.21 -9.44
N LYS A 90 -15.70 0.02 -10.43
CA LYS A 90 -15.67 -0.72 -11.70
C LYS A 90 -14.62 -0.17 -12.66
N THR A 91 -14.12 -1.03 -13.53
CA THR A 91 -13.35 -0.62 -14.71
C THR A 91 -14.09 0.41 -15.54
N GLY A 92 -13.37 1.38 -16.09
CA GLY A 92 -13.97 2.50 -16.84
C GLY A 92 -14.44 3.65 -15.93
N THR A 93 -14.34 3.53 -14.61
CA THR A 93 -14.56 4.67 -13.70
C THR A 93 -13.54 5.76 -13.99
N ILE A 94 -14.02 6.99 -14.21
CA ILE A 94 -13.18 8.11 -14.63
C ILE A 94 -12.08 8.35 -13.60
N GLY A 95 -10.82 8.28 -14.06
CA GLY A 95 -9.63 8.53 -13.24
C GLY A 95 -9.05 7.30 -12.56
N VAL A 96 -9.63 6.11 -12.75
CA VAL A 96 -9.09 4.85 -12.18
C VAL A 96 -8.32 4.10 -13.26
N TYR A 97 -7.02 4.37 -13.35
CA TYR A 97 -6.12 3.76 -14.33
C TYR A 97 -5.35 2.58 -13.75
N THR A 98 -4.50 2.87 -12.78
CA THR A 98 -3.59 1.89 -12.16
C THR A 98 -3.62 2.10 -10.65
N PRO A 99 -4.73 1.76 -9.99
CA PRO A 99 -4.84 1.91 -8.54
C PRO A 99 -3.77 1.04 -7.86
N LYS A 100 -3.04 1.68 -6.94
CA LYS A 100 -1.92 1.14 -6.21
C LYS A 100 -2.32 0.85 -4.75
N GLN A 101 -1.52 1.26 -3.80
CA GLN A 101 -1.80 0.98 -2.39
C GLN A 101 -3.14 1.60 -1.95
N ILE A 102 -3.80 0.89 -1.02
CA ILE A 102 -5.13 1.22 -0.51
C ILE A 102 -5.12 1.09 1.02
N THR A 103 -5.81 1.99 1.70
CA THR A 103 -5.99 1.93 3.15
C THR A 103 -7.44 2.18 3.56
N LEU A 104 -7.83 1.64 4.70
CA LEU A 104 -9.13 1.83 5.32
C LEU A 104 -9.04 2.85 6.45
N ALA A 105 -9.67 3.99 6.28
CA ALA A 105 -9.97 4.93 7.36
C ALA A 105 -11.13 4.36 8.21
N ARG A 106 -10.78 3.85 9.38
CA ARG A 106 -11.67 2.97 10.19
C ARG A 106 -12.81 3.72 10.86
N GLN A 107 -12.56 4.97 11.30
CA GLN A 107 -13.57 5.80 11.98
C GLN A 107 -14.59 6.32 10.98
N SER A 108 -14.15 6.88 9.86
CA SER A 108 -15.01 7.42 8.80
C SER A 108 -15.58 6.35 7.86
N GLN A 109 -15.10 5.09 7.95
CA GLN A 109 -15.51 3.98 7.07
C GLN A 109 -15.34 4.31 5.59
N LYS A 110 -14.19 4.88 5.23
CA LYS A 110 -13.84 5.22 3.85
C LYS A 110 -12.55 4.49 3.43
N LEU A 111 -12.52 4.11 2.15
CA LEU A 111 -11.32 3.62 1.49
C LEU A 111 -10.59 4.78 0.83
N TYR A 112 -9.26 4.80 0.96
CA TYR A 112 -8.38 5.75 0.29
C TYR A 112 -7.36 4.97 -0.54
N TRP A 113 -7.04 5.44 -1.74
CA TRP A 113 -6.01 4.83 -2.58
C TRP A 113 -5.29 5.84 -3.44
N CYS A 114 -4.11 5.46 -3.90
CA CYS A 114 -3.35 6.15 -4.93
C CYS A 114 -3.58 5.51 -6.29
N ASP A 115 -3.61 6.33 -7.33
CA ASP A 115 -3.60 5.87 -8.72
C ASP A 115 -2.34 6.39 -9.41
N ARG A 116 -1.50 5.47 -9.87
CA ARG A 116 -0.17 5.82 -10.38
C ARG A 116 -0.27 6.53 -11.72
N GLU A 117 -0.77 5.90 -12.74
CA GLU A 117 -0.93 6.49 -14.08
C GLU A 117 -2.12 7.46 -14.15
N GLY A 118 -3.10 7.33 -13.26
CA GLY A 118 -4.17 8.31 -13.06
C GLY A 118 -3.69 9.58 -12.37
N MET A 119 -2.53 9.56 -11.71
CA MET A 119 -1.91 10.70 -11.01
C MET A 119 -2.86 11.32 -9.98
N LYS A 120 -3.49 10.47 -9.16
CA LYS A 120 -4.52 10.89 -8.20
C LYS A 120 -4.39 10.21 -6.86
N VAL A 121 -4.92 10.90 -5.85
CA VAL A 121 -5.31 10.32 -4.56
C VAL A 121 -6.82 10.41 -4.47
N MET A 122 -7.46 9.31 -4.15
CA MET A 122 -8.92 9.19 -4.21
C MET A 122 -9.47 8.52 -2.96
N ARG A 123 -10.76 8.70 -2.70
CA ARG A 123 -11.51 7.99 -1.67
C ARG A 123 -12.94 7.66 -2.10
N CYS A 124 -13.55 6.69 -1.42
CA CYS A 124 -14.98 6.38 -1.53
C CYS A 124 -15.49 5.73 -0.24
N ASN A 125 -16.79 5.51 -0.15
CA ASN A 125 -17.37 4.64 0.86
C ASN A 125 -17.00 3.18 0.60
N LEU A 126 -17.20 2.30 1.60
CA LEU A 126 -16.88 0.86 1.51
C LEU A 126 -17.68 0.09 0.44
N ASP A 127 -18.72 0.66 -0.07
CA ASP A 127 -19.56 0.12 -1.18
C ASP A 127 -19.21 0.73 -2.54
N GLY A 128 -18.22 1.64 -2.60
CA GLY A 128 -17.82 2.36 -3.80
C GLY A 128 -18.62 3.65 -4.08
N SER A 129 -19.65 3.95 -3.29
CA SER A 129 -20.38 5.21 -3.39
C SER A 129 -19.58 6.40 -2.88
N ASP A 130 -20.06 7.62 -3.15
CA ASP A 130 -19.43 8.86 -2.68
C ASP A 130 -17.95 8.96 -3.10
N PHE A 131 -17.71 8.66 -4.38
CA PHE A 131 -16.37 8.66 -4.98
C PHE A 131 -15.85 10.10 -5.15
N GLU A 132 -14.65 10.36 -4.65
CA GLU A 132 -14.01 11.68 -4.67
C GLU A 132 -12.55 11.59 -5.12
N VAL A 133 -12.12 12.57 -5.92
CA VAL A 133 -10.70 12.86 -6.17
C VAL A 133 -10.24 13.89 -5.16
N LEU A 134 -9.35 13.52 -4.25
CA LEU A 134 -8.80 14.40 -3.21
C LEU A 134 -7.65 15.25 -3.73
N VAL A 135 -6.74 14.62 -4.48
CA VAL A 135 -5.56 15.28 -5.06
C VAL A 135 -5.41 14.83 -6.50
N SER A 136 -5.14 15.77 -7.39
CA SER A 136 -4.71 15.51 -8.77
C SER A 136 -3.33 16.11 -8.97
N THR A 137 -2.34 15.26 -9.26
CA THR A 137 -0.95 15.68 -9.47
C THR A 137 -0.61 15.89 -10.94
N GLY A 138 -1.50 15.48 -11.85
CA GLY A 138 -1.34 15.63 -13.29
C GLY A 138 -2.49 15.04 -14.10
N SER A 139 -2.32 15.08 -15.41
CA SER A 139 -3.24 14.54 -16.42
C SER A 139 -2.66 13.27 -17.03
N PRO A 140 -3.40 12.13 -17.02
CA PRO A 140 -2.94 10.89 -17.65
C PRO A 140 -2.61 11.01 -19.15
N VAL A 141 -3.13 12.03 -19.80
CA VAL A 141 -2.90 12.28 -21.24
C VAL A 141 -1.71 13.21 -21.47
N GLU A 142 -1.65 14.32 -20.74
CA GLU A 142 -0.65 15.38 -20.95
C GLU A 142 0.67 15.10 -20.22
N ASP A 143 0.58 14.53 -19.00
CA ASP A 143 1.72 14.33 -18.09
C ASP A 143 2.14 12.85 -17.97
N LYS A 144 1.70 11.97 -18.88
CA LYS A 144 1.88 10.50 -18.80
C LYS A 144 3.32 10.05 -18.59
N ASP A 145 4.29 10.82 -19.05
CA ASP A 145 5.72 10.53 -18.97
C ASP A 145 6.41 11.25 -17.79
N ASP A 146 5.67 12.07 -17.02
CA ASP A 146 6.19 12.74 -15.83
C ASP A 146 6.05 11.86 -14.57
N LEU A 147 7.04 11.00 -14.35
CA LEU A 147 7.08 10.06 -13.26
C LEU A 147 7.10 10.69 -11.85
N HIS A 148 7.37 12.01 -11.75
CA HIS A 148 7.31 12.75 -10.49
C HIS A 148 5.88 12.95 -9.99
N ARG A 149 4.88 12.76 -10.84
CA ARG A 149 3.45 12.93 -10.54
C ARG A 149 2.77 11.64 -10.09
N TRP A 150 3.45 10.50 -10.18
CA TRP A 150 2.90 9.20 -9.92
C TRP A 150 2.71 8.96 -8.42
N CYS A 151 1.45 8.85 -7.99
CA CYS A 151 1.05 8.53 -6.62
C CYS A 151 1.02 7.02 -6.41
N VAL A 152 1.60 6.50 -5.31
CA VAL A 152 1.73 5.06 -5.09
C VAL A 152 1.22 4.60 -3.73
N GLY A 153 1.84 5.01 -2.64
CA GLY A 153 1.47 4.63 -1.27
C GLY A 153 0.50 5.60 -0.64
N ILE A 154 -0.30 5.11 0.31
CA ILE A 154 -1.32 5.91 1.01
C ILE A 154 -1.51 5.40 2.44
N THR A 155 -1.62 6.32 3.39
CA THR A 155 -2.10 6.02 4.75
C THR A 155 -2.89 7.20 5.31
N VAL A 156 -3.73 6.94 6.32
CA VAL A 156 -4.62 7.96 6.91
C VAL A 156 -4.44 7.98 8.42
N ASP A 157 -4.23 9.17 8.96
CA ASP A 157 -4.25 9.50 10.38
C ASP A 157 -5.55 10.26 10.67
N GLU A 158 -6.59 9.52 11.05
CA GLU A 158 -7.89 10.11 11.37
C GLU A 158 -7.83 10.91 12.67
N THR A 159 -6.93 10.55 13.58
CA THR A 159 -6.75 11.22 14.88
C THR A 159 -6.23 12.65 14.72
N SER A 160 -5.22 12.84 13.85
CA SER A 160 -4.66 14.16 13.55
C SER A 160 -5.35 14.87 12.38
N GLY A 161 -6.23 14.14 11.64
CA GLY A 161 -6.99 14.66 10.51
C GLY A 161 -6.17 14.84 9.24
N TYR A 162 -5.18 13.97 9.00
CA TYR A 162 -4.33 13.98 7.83
C TYR A 162 -4.38 12.65 7.05
N PHE A 163 -4.15 12.72 5.75
CA PHE A 163 -3.73 11.58 4.95
C PHE A 163 -2.37 11.86 4.32
N TYR A 164 -1.59 10.79 4.11
CA TYR A 164 -0.23 10.85 3.58
C TYR A 164 -0.16 10.01 2.31
N TRP A 165 0.59 10.47 1.30
CA TRP A 165 0.83 9.68 0.09
C TRP A 165 2.27 9.81 -0.38
N SER A 166 2.76 8.78 -1.07
CA SER A 166 4.07 8.78 -1.70
C SER A 166 3.98 9.14 -3.18
N GLN A 167 4.97 9.87 -3.66
CA GLN A 167 5.32 10.01 -5.07
C GLN A 167 6.72 9.46 -5.25
N LYS A 168 6.81 8.29 -5.88
CA LYS A 168 8.07 7.54 -5.93
C LYS A 168 9.18 8.22 -6.76
N GLY A 169 8.82 9.08 -7.70
CA GLY A 169 9.74 9.70 -8.65
C GLY A 169 10.23 8.70 -9.72
N PRO A 170 11.17 9.14 -10.59
CA PRO A 170 11.81 8.27 -11.56
C PRO A 170 12.57 7.12 -10.90
N PRO A 171 12.57 5.91 -11.50
CA PRO A 171 13.36 4.79 -11.00
C PRO A 171 14.82 5.19 -10.80
N LYS A 172 15.40 4.83 -9.63
CA LYS A 172 16.80 5.15 -9.26
C LYS A 172 17.16 6.63 -9.23
N GLY A 173 16.14 7.52 -9.29
CA GLY A 173 16.32 8.97 -9.37
C GLY A 173 16.63 9.64 -8.03
N SER A 174 16.37 8.98 -6.90
CA SER A 174 16.44 9.59 -5.57
C SER A 174 15.67 10.91 -5.46
N GLN A 175 14.51 10.97 -6.09
CA GLN A 175 13.63 12.15 -6.17
C GLN A 175 12.24 11.84 -5.58
N GLY A 176 12.13 10.74 -4.84
CA GLY A 176 10.91 10.36 -4.16
C GLY A 176 10.53 11.34 -3.05
N ARG A 177 9.24 11.47 -2.82
CA ARG A 177 8.66 12.39 -1.82
C ARG A 177 7.50 11.72 -1.12
N ILE A 178 7.27 12.13 0.13
CA ILE A 178 6.04 11.84 0.87
C ILE A 178 5.36 13.17 1.17
N PHE A 179 4.09 13.24 0.87
CA PHE A 179 3.22 14.40 1.08
C PHE A 179 2.18 14.10 2.14
N ARG A 180 1.58 15.14 2.69
CA ARG A 180 0.33 15.07 3.45
C ARG A 180 -0.63 16.18 3.04
N ALA A 181 -1.91 15.96 3.31
CA ALA A 181 -2.93 16.99 3.29
C ALA A 181 -3.97 16.71 4.39
N ARG A 182 -4.71 17.74 4.76
CA ARG A 182 -5.82 17.57 5.71
C ARG A 182 -6.99 16.85 5.03
N ILE A 183 -7.66 16.00 5.80
CA ILE A 183 -8.86 15.27 5.33
C ILE A 183 -9.99 16.25 4.97
N ASP A 184 -10.11 17.35 5.72
CA ASP A 184 -11.13 18.39 5.52
C ASP A 184 -10.72 19.48 4.51
N ASN A 185 -9.43 19.53 4.10
CA ASN A 185 -8.92 20.47 3.10
C ASN A 185 -7.82 19.83 2.24
N PRO A 186 -8.18 18.87 1.37
CA PRO A 186 -7.21 18.11 0.57
C PRO A 186 -6.48 18.94 -0.49
N ALA A 187 -6.97 20.12 -0.83
CA ALA A 187 -6.34 21.01 -1.80
C ALA A 187 -5.02 21.61 -1.29
N GLN A 188 -4.84 21.70 0.03
CA GLN A 188 -3.62 22.23 0.64
C GLN A 188 -2.65 21.09 0.95
N THR A 189 -1.71 20.87 0.06
CA THR A 189 -0.71 19.80 0.16
C THR A 189 0.61 20.30 0.75
N GLU A 190 1.26 19.47 1.55
CA GLU A 190 2.56 19.73 2.18
C GLU A 190 3.54 18.59 1.87
N VAL A 191 4.81 18.92 1.60
CA VAL A 191 5.89 17.94 1.51
C VAL A 191 6.39 17.62 2.92
N VAL A 192 6.24 16.36 3.34
CA VAL A 192 6.71 15.86 4.63
C VAL A 192 8.18 15.41 4.54
N LEU A 193 8.49 14.65 3.50
CA LEU A 193 9.83 14.11 3.23
C LEU A 193 10.15 14.25 1.74
N SER A 194 11.41 14.51 1.42
CA SER A 194 11.90 14.61 0.03
C SER A 194 13.29 14.02 -0.12
N GLY A 195 13.72 13.79 -1.37
CA GLY A 195 15.03 13.20 -1.65
C GLY A 195 15.12 11.74 -1.23
N LEU A 196 13.97 11.04 -1.12
CA LEU A 196 13.92 9.61 -0.85
C LEU A 196 14.29 8.84 -2.12
N PRO A 197 14.86 7.62 -2.00
CA PRO A 197 15.21 6.83 -3.18
C PRO A 197 13.99 6.53 -4.06
N GLU A 198 13.00 5.77 -3.55
CA GLU A 198 11.77 5.42 -4.27
C GLU A 198 10.72 4.90 -3.27
N PRO A 199 10.05 5.81 -2.48
CA PRO A 199 9.08 5.40 -1.47
C PRO A 199 7.83 4.81 -2.10
N ILE A 200 7.37 3.67 -1.58
CA ILE A 200 6.24 2.91 -2.12
C ILE A 200 5.08 2.94 -1.15
N ASP A 201 4.97 1.97 -0.26
CA ASP A 201 3.84 1.81 0.67
C ASP A 201 4.03 2.57 1.97
N LEU A 202 2.94 3.00 2.58
CA LEU A 202 2.92 3.82 3.78
C LEU A 202 2.01 3.22 4.84
N GLU A 203 2.46 3.25 6.10
CA GLU A 203 1.65 2.97 7.28
C GLU A 203 1.91 4.02 8.37
N ILE A 204 0.88 4.46 9.06
CA ILE A 204 0.98 5.39 10.20
C ILE A 204 0.60 4.70 11.51
N ASP A 205 1.42 4.86 12.51
CA ASP A 205 1.02 4.63 13.88
C ASP A 205 0.51 5.96 14.46
N GLU A 206 -0.82 6.11 14.50
CA GLU A 206 -1.49 7.34 14.95
C GLU A 206 -1.19 7.70 16.40
N GLU A 207 -0.92 6.71 17.27
CA GLU A 207 -0.64 6.94 18.69
C GLU A 207 0.76 7.54 18.88
N SER A 208 1.78 6.95 18.25
CA SER A 208 3.16 7.44 18.33
C SER A 208 3.50 8.50 17.29
N GLN A 209 2.61 8.76 16.32
CA GLN A 209 2.83 9.64 15.17
C GLN A 209 4.06 9.25 14.35
N MET A 210 4.34 7.94 14.29
CA MET A 210 5.42 7.38 13.48
C MET A 210 4.87 6.94 12.12
N LEU A 211 5.38 7.55 11.07
CA LEU A 211 5.15 7.14 9.69
C LEU A 211 6.20 6.10 9.30
N TYR A 212 5.75 4.98 8.76
CA TYR A 212 6.58 3.91 8.22
C TYR A 212 6.40 3.84 6.70
N TRP A 213 7.48 3.48 5.99
CA TRP A 213 7.38 3.25 4.54
C TRP A 213 8.39 2.24 4.03
N THR A 214 8.00 1.56 2.97
CA THR A 214 8.91 0.77 2.14
C THR A 214 9.56 1.64 1.09
N ASP A 215 10.80 1.36 0.77
CA ASP A 215 11.54 2.09 -0.26
C ASP A 215 12.17 1.10 -1.24
N ARG A 216 11.80 1.19 -2.52
CA ARG A 216 12.21 0.29 -3.59
C ARG A 216 13.51 0.68 -4.26
N GLY A 217 13.98 1.90 -4.05
CA GLY A 217 15.15 2.46 -4.72
C GLY A 217 16.46 1.70 -4.46
N ASP A 218 17.53 2.18 -5.05
CA ASP A 218 18.83 1.52 -4.95
C ASP A 218 19.48 1.66 -3.56
N PRO A 219 20.27 0.65 -3.13
CA PRO A 219 21.14 0.80 -1.97
C PRO A 219 22.11 1.98 -2.10
N PRO A 220 22.57 2.59 -1.00
CA PRO A 220 22.49 2.09 0.39
C PRO A 220 21.24 2.49 1.16
N LYS A 221 20.37 3.35 0.62
CA LYS A 221 19.18 3.87 1.30
C LYS A 221 17.89 3.17 0.87
N GLY A 222 17.79 2.72 -0.36
CA GLY A 222 16.65 1.99 -0.89
C GLY A 222 16.72 0.49 -0.59
N ASN A 223 15.74 -0.26 -1.10
CA ASN A 223 15.44 -1.64 -0.75
C ASN A 223 15.41 -1.81 0.78
N SER A 224 14.55 -0.99 1.41
CA SER A 224 14.55 -0.79 2.86
C SER A 224 13.15 -0.57 3.43
N LEU A 225 13.02 -0.85 4.73
CA LEU A 225 11.94 -0.41 5.59
C LEU A 225 12.43 0.78 6.41
N ASN A 226 11.65 1.84 6.45
CA ASN A 226 12.01 3.11 7.06
C ASN A 226 10.91 3.61 7.99
N ARG A 227 11.25 4.55 8.88
CA ARG A 227 10.28 5.33 9.65
C ARG A 227 10.76 6.74 9.91
N ALA A 228 9.83 7.64 10.22
CA ALA A 228 10.11 8.98 10.74
C ALA A 228 8.96 9.45 11.63
N PHE A 229 9.26 10.27 12.63
CA PHE A 229 8.25 10.97 13.41
C PHE A 229 7.67 12.11 12.56
N VAL A 230 6.33 12.17 12.43
CA VAL A 230 5.61 13.18 11.63
C VAL A 230 4.60 14.00 12.43
N GLY A 231 4.59 13.83 13.75
CA GLY A 231 3.74 14.60 14.64
C GLY A 231 4.06 16.10 14.58
N ASN A 232 3.21 16.91 15.18
CA ASN A 232 3.27 18.38 15.13
C ASN A 232 4.49 18.94 15.88
N SER A 233 5.70 18.67 15.39
CA SER A 233 6.88 19.44 15.74
C SER A 233 7.00 20.58 14.72
N THR A 234 6.74 21.79 15.16
CA THR A 234 6.69 22.99 14.30
C THR A 234 8.07 23.46 13.83
N THR A 235 9.16 22.78 14.17
CA THR A 235 10.51 23.31 14.01
C THR A 235 11.52 22.39 13.35
N GLU A 236 11.27 21.08 13.25
CA GLU A 236 12.25 20.13 12.68
C GLU A 236 11.68 19.32 11.53
N THR A 237 12.43 19.25 10.43
CA THR A 237 12.13 18.32 9.33
C THR A 237 12.21 16.88 9.84
N PRO A 238 11.21 16.02 9.59
CA PRO A 238 11.27 14.62 9.97
C PRO A 238 12.56 13.95 9.49
N GLN A 239 13.21 13.20 10.39
CA GLN A 239 14.47 12.52 10.09
C GLN A 239 14.21 11.03 9.81
N PRO A 240 14.46 10.54 8.59
CA PRO A 240 14.32 9.13 8.25
C PRO A 240 15.27 8.23 9.04
N GLU A 241 14.73 7.18 9.64
CA GLU A 241 15.48 6.07 10.23
C GLU A 241 15.24 4.79 9.42
N ILE A 242 16.32 4.12 9.01
CA ILE A 242 16.22 2.83 8.34
C ILE A 242 16.15 1.72 9.39
N LEU A 243 15.11 0.90 9.34
CA LEU A 243 14.88 -0.22 10.26
C LEU A 243 15.46 -1.53 9.73
N ALA A 244 15.29 -1.80 8.44
CA ALA A 244 15.82 -2.98 7.77
C ALA A 244 16.21 -2.68 6.32
N LYS A 245 17.13 -3.48 5.79
CA LYS A 245 17.65 -3.34 4.41
C LYS A 245 17.77 -4.69 3.71
N ARG A 246 18.22 -4.66 2.47
CA ARG A 246 18.49 -5.83 1.64
C ARG A 246 17.22 -6.64 1.36
N PHE A 247 16.18 -5.94 0.98
CA PHE A 247 15.04 -6.47 0.27
C PHE A 247 15.32 -6.41 -1.26
N HIS A 248 14.38 -6.90 -2.08
CA HIS A 248 14.51 -6.91 -3.53
C HIS A 248 13.28 -6.25 -4.18
N GLU A 249 13.36 -4.95 -4.46
CA GLU A 249 12.23 -4.14 -4.92
C GLU A 249 11.05 -4.15 -3.95
N THR A 250 11.28 -3.59 -2.77
CA THR A 250 10.34 -3.56 -1.64
C THR A 250 9.03 -2.87 -2.01
N ILE A 251 7.89 -3.52 -1.76
CA ILE A 251 6.55 -3.02 -2.11
C ILE A 251 5.67 -2.87 -0.87
N GLY A 252 5.05 -3.92 -0.39
CA GLY A 252 3.98 -3.87 0.61
C GLY A 252 4.46 -3.75 2.06
N LEU A 253 3.61 -3.21 2.90
CA LEU A 253 3.85 -2.97 4.32
C LEU A 253 2.58 -3.21 5.13
N ALA A 254 2.68 -3.98 6.21
CA ALA A 254 1.64 -4.09 7.23
C ALA A 254 2.25 -4.00 8.62
N LEU A 255 1.61 -3.28 9.56
CA LEU A 255 2.08 -3.14 10.93
C LEU A 255 1.24 -3.98 11.89
N ASP A 256 1.90 -4.81 12.70
CA ASP A 256 1.33 -5.37 13.92
C ASP A 256 1.84 -4.55 15.12
N LYS A 257 1.03 -3.57 15.52
CA LYS A 257 1.36 -2.68 16.65
C LYS A 257 1.37 -3.44 17.99
N SER A 258 0.58 -4.51 18.10
CA SER A 258 0.42 -5.28 19.35
C SER A 258 1.71 -5.99 19.77
N VAL A 259 2.49 -6.44 18.80
CA VAL A 259 3.77 -7.12 19.02
C VAL A 259 4.98 -6.33 18.48
N SER A 260 4.77 -5.13 17.96
CA SER A 260 5.80 -4.26 17.38
C SER A 260 6.56 -4.92 16.21
N VAL A 261 5.83 -5.49 15.25
CA VAL A 261 6.38 -6.14 14.06
C VAL A 261 5.83 -5.44 12.80
N ALA A 262 6.69 -5.25 11.81
CA ALA A 262 6.29 -4.89 10.45
C ALA A 262 6.45 -6.09 9.53
N TYR A 263 5.44 -6.37 8.73
CA TYR A 263 5.51 -7.34 7.63
C TYR A 263 5.78 -6.58 6.34
N VAL A 264 6.75 -7.06 5.58
CA VAL A 264 7.25 -6.41 4.37
C VAL A 264 7.28 -7.42 3.24
N THR A 265 6.85 -6.99 2.06
CA THR A 265 6.93 -7.79 0.84
C THR A 265 7.84 -7.13 -0.19
N ASP A 266 8.39 -7.93 -1.08
CA ASP A 266 9.12 -7.43 -2.24
C ASP A 266 8.72 -8.14 -3.54
N LEU A 267 8.97 -7.48 -4.66
CA LEU A 267 8.53 -7.95 -5.98
C LEU A 267 9.26 -9.21 -6.45
N SER A 268 10.40 -9.56 -5.84
CA SER A 268 11.11 -10.82 -6.10
C SER A 268 10.56 -12.01 -5.30
N GLY A 269 9.44 -11.83 -4.60
CA GLY A 269 8.73 -12.90 -3.90
C GLY A 269 9.04 -13.03 -2.42
N GLY A 270 9.88 -12.16 -1.89
CA GLY A 270 10.21 -12.15 -0.47
C GLY A 270 9.05 -11.66 0.40
N VAL A 271 8.82 -12.38 1.52
CA VAL A 271 7.93 -11.96 2.61
C VAL A 271 8.72 -12.03 3.91
N TYR A 272 8.69 -10.95 4.67
CA TYR A 272 9.56 -10.76 5.83
C TYR A 272 8.79 -10.24 7.02
N ALA A 273 9.22 -10.65 8.23
CA ALA A 273 8.84 -10.03 9.50
C ALA A 273 10.04 -9.22 10.02
N VAL A 274 9.81 -7.97 10.40
CA VAL A 274 10.83 -7.08 10.98
C VAL A 274 10.39 -6.65 12.36
N ASP A 275 11.14 -7.06 13.37
CA ASP A 275 10.96 -6.58 14.75
C ASP A 275 11.37 -5.09 14.82
N LEU A 276 10.44 -4.22 15.15
CA LEU A 276 10.64 -2.77 15.15
C LEU A 276 11.50 -2.25 16.29
N LYS A 277 11.72 -3.07 17.34
CA LYS A 277 12.56 -2.74 18.51
C LYS A 277 13.99 -3.16 18.28
N THR A 278 14.20 -4.42 17.87
CA THR A 278 15.54 -5.00 17.66
C THR A 278 16.08 -4.77 16.26
N LYS A 279 15.21 -4.40 15.31
CA LYS A 279 15.47 -4.26 13.87
C LYS A 279 15.92 -5.57 13.22
N THR A 280 15.56 -6.70 13.83
CA THR A 280 15.84 -8.02 13.30
C THR A 280 14.86 -8.35 12.18
N LYS A 281 15.38 -8.73 11.01
CA LYS A 281 14.61 -9.19 9.85
C LYS A 281 14.63 -10.71 9.79
N THR A 282 13.44 -11.32 9.78
CA THR A 282 13.23 -12.76 9.58
C THR A 282 12.57 -12.99 8.23
N VAL A 283 13.05 -13.96 7.47
CA VAL A 283 12.45 -14.38 6.20
C VAL A 283 11.32 -15.36 6.49
N LEU A 284 10.09 -15.04 6.11
CA LEU A 284 8.95 -15.96 6.17
C LEU A 284 8.90 -16.80 4.88
N PHE A 285 9.03 -16.13 3.73
CA PHE A 285 9.14 -16.77 2.43
C PHE A 285 10.25 -16.08 1.62
N PRO A 286 11.19 -16.84 1.04
CA PRO A 286 12.24 -16.26 0.21
C PRO A 286 11.78 -15.94 -1.22
N GLU A 287 10.80 -16.70 -1.75
CA GLU A 287 10.36 -16.63 -3.16
C GLU A 287 8.94 -17.20 -3.27
N LEU A 288 7.92 -16.34 -3.19
CA LEU A 288 6.51 -16.76 -3.20
C LEU A 288 5.80 -16.46 -4.53
N GLY A 289 6.31 -15.52 -5.32
CA GLY A 289 5.75 -15.03 -6.59
C GLY A 289 6.18 -13.59 -6.86
N ASP A 290 5.40 -12.84 -7.64
CA ASP A 290 5.62 -11.40 -7.85
C ASP A 290 4.80 -10.61 -6.80
N ILE A 291 5.32 -10.54 -5.58
CA ILE A 291 4.54 -10.10 -4.42
C ILE A 291 4.45 -8.58 -4.35
N THR A 292 3.24 -8.08 -4.08
CA THR A 292 2.93 -6.66 -3.96
C THR A 292 2.38 -6.34 -2.56
N GLY A 293 1.08 -6.14 -2.41
CA GLY A 293 0.47 -5.74 -1.15
C GLY A 293 0.44 -6.84 -0.08
N ILE A 294 0.42 -6.43 1.17
CA ILE A 294 0.26 -7.29 2.35
C ILE A 294 -0.63 -6.59 3.38
N ALA A 295 -1.50 -7.35 4.03
CA ALA A 295 -2.31 -6.86 5.14
C ALA A 295 -2.39 -7.90 6.26
N LEU A 296 -2.58 -7.44 7.49
CA LEU A 296 -2.79 -8.27 8.69
C LEU A 296 -4.28 -8.28 9.02
N ALA A 297 -4.84 -9.50 9.31
CA ALA A 297 -6.21 -9.72 9.76
C ALA A 297 -6.26 -10.28 11.18
#